data_16483f47d6ca36ea54cf09c354d1b686
#
_entry.id   16483f47d6ca36ea54cf09c354d1b686
#
_cell.length_a   1.000
_cell.length_b   1.000
_cell.length_c   1.000
_cell.angle_alpha   90.00
_cell.angle_beta   90.00
_cell.angle_gamma   90.00
#
_symmetry.space_group_name_H-M   'P 1'
#
loop_
_entity.id
_entity.type
_entity.pdbx_description
1 polymer ?
#
loop_
_entity_poly.entity_id
_entity_poly.type
_entity_poly.pdbx_seq_one_letter_code
_entity_poly.pdbx_strand_id
1 'polypeptide(L)'
;MDHLSFLESKAPAKKAVSVLPISMGIGSDVSGTADAPAYLLKLGFKEALAVAGFRAEVLPEVLVSNGVKGKEARLAAISKTVVAVREIVKGEISKGRKVLALGGDHALSIGTIAGAAEATADIGIIWIDAHADANTWKTSDSGNVHGMGASAVLGFGDERLTSVVKKKVKTKNFLYIGLKDLDQAEIDLIRSEKIAAVTMMDLLEHGFPMLAKEIQALQKKAKKVWVSMDM
;
A
#
# COMPACT_ATOMS: atom_id res chain seq x y z
N MET A 1 -4.69 -34.70 3.64
CA MET A 1 -4.70 -33.75 2.50
C MET A 1 -3.28 -33.30 2.26
N ASP A 2 -2.78 -33.49 1.08
CA ASP A 2 -1.46 -33.01 0.70
C ASP A 2 -1.52 -31.48 0.50
N HIS A 3 -1.05 -30.75 1.49
CA HIS A 3 -1.05 -29.28 1.46
C HIS A 3 -0.02 -28.70 0.47
N LEU A 4 0.81 -29.54 -0.16
CA LEU A 4 1.80 -29.12 -1.15
C LEU A 4 1.26 -29.18 -2.59
N SER A 5 0.12 -29.86 -2.81
CA SER A 5 -0.46 -30.00 -4.15
C SER A 5 -0.82 -28.67 -4.82
N PHE A 6 -1.07 -27.60 -4.03
CA PHE A 6 -1.32 -26.27 -4.61
C PHE A 6 -0.05 -25.64 -5.20
N LEU A 7 1.15 -26.07 -4.76
CA LEU A 7 2.43 -25.60 -5.31
C LEU A 7 2.76 -26.28 -6.65
N GLU A 8 2.14 -27.42 -6.94
CA GLU A 8 2.34 -28.18 -8.18
C GLU A 8 1.46 -27.73 -9.33
N SER A 9 0.49 -26.83 -9.10
CA SER A 9 -0.42 -26.37 -10.13
C SER A 9 0.33 -25.54 -11.18
N LYS A 10 0.80 -26.22 -12.21
CA LYS A 10 1.29 -25.62 -13.46
C LYS A 10 0.11 -25.11 -14.29
N ALA A 11 -0.74 -24.26 -13.71
CA ALA A 11 -1.74 -23.57 -14.50
C ALA A 11 -1.00 -22.65 -15.49
N PRO A 12 -1.34 -22.69 -16.78
CA PRO A 12 -0.71 -21.79 -17.73
C PRO A 12 -0.92 -20.36 -17.27
N ALA A 13 0.16 -19.57 -17.30
CA ALA A 13 0.19 -18.17 -16.86
C ALA A 13 -0.84 -17.33 -17.65
N LYS A 14 -2.09 -17.29 -17.19
CA LYS A 14 -3.23 -16.67 -17.91
C LYS A 14 -3.43 -15.19 -17.56
N LYS A 15 -2.86 -14.70 -16.45
CA LYS A 15 -3.14 -13.35 -15.96
C LYS A 15 -1.86 -12.51 -15.99
N ALA A 16 -1.84 -11.50 -16.84
CA ALA A 16 -0.75 -10.53 -16.87
C ALA A 16 -0.80 -9.65 -15.59
N VAL A 17 0.36 -9.45 -14.98
CA VAL A 17 0.57 -8.52 -13.87
C VAL A 17 1.72 -7.58 -14.18
N SER A 18 1.51 -6.29 -14.04
CA SER A 18 2.55 -5.28 -14.13
C SER A 18 3.22 -5.15 -12.76
N VAL A 19 4.51 -5.44 -12.69
CA VAL A 19 5.32 -5.28 -11.49
C VAL A 19 6.00 -3.93 -11.58
N LEU A 20 5.69 -3.03 -10.65
CA LEU A 20 6.24 -1.67 -10.60
C LEU A 20 7.24 -1.57 -9.45
N PRO A 21 8.55 -1.57 -9.72
CA PRO A 21 9.57 -1.29 -8.72
C PRO A 21 9.60 0.20 -8.38
N ILE A 22 9.61 0.54 -7.08
CA ILE A 22 9.64 1.92 -6.58
C ILE A 22 10.70 2.02 -5.50
N SER A 23 11.90 2.48 -5.89
CA SER A 23 13.05 2.61 -4.99
C SER A 23 12.99 3.95 -4.25
N MET A 24 12.07 4.03 -3.27
CA MET A 24 11.87 5.18 -2.40
C MET A 24 12.20 4.80 -0.96
N GLY A 25 13.13 5.53 -0.34
CA GLY A 25 13.55 5.31 1.05
C GLY A 25 13.67 6.61 1.83
N ILE A 26 13.20 7.73 1.27
CA ILE A 26 13.31 9.05 1.90
C ILE A 26 12.11 9.43 2.78
N GLY A 27 11.09 8.58 2.82
CA GLY A 27 9.93 8.75 3.70
C GLY A 27 10.20 8.34 5.14
N SER A 28 11.26 7.56 5.37
CA SER A 28 11.71 7.12 6.69
C SER A 28 13.16 7.50 6.95
N ASP A 29 13.61 7.30 8.18
CA ASP A 29 15.04 7.43 8.56
C ASP A 29 15.76 6.07 8.51
N VAL A 30 15.08 4.99 8.09
CA VAL A 30 15.67 3.66 7.95
C VAL A 30 16.40 3.56 6.61
N SER A 31 17.70 3.26 6.69
CA SER A 31 18.52 3.08 5.48
C SER A 31 18.25 1.73 4.82
N GLY A 32 18.43 1.67 3.48
CA GLY A 32 18.35 0.42 2.72
C GLY A 32 16.95 0.05 2.23
N THR A 33 15.88 0.68 2.70
CA THR A 33 14.51 0.38 2.25
C THR A 33 14.35 0.59 0.73
N ALA A 34 15.03 1.57 0.15
CA ALA A 34 15.02 1.83 -1.28
C ALA A 34 15.58 0.67 -2.13
N ASP A 35 16.39 -0.20 -1.54
CA ASP A 35 17.02 -1.33 -2.26
C ASP A 35 16.08 -2.55 -2.36
N ALA A 36 15.00 -2.57 -1.58
CA ALA A 36 14.08 -3.70 -1.48
C ALA A 36 13.52 -4.19 -2.83
N PRO A 37 13.07 -3.32 -3.76
CA PRO A 37 12.57 -3.77 -5.06
C PRO A 37 13.60 -4.56 -5.87
N ALA A 38 14.81 -4.03 -5.98
CA ALA A 38 15.91 -4.68 -6.70
C ALA A 38 16.31 -6.01 -6.05
N TYR A 39 16.35 -6.04 -4.71
CA TYR A 39 16.69 -7.24 -3.95
C TYR A 39 15.64 -8.34 -4.14
N LEU A 40 14.34 -8.02 -4.03
CA LEU A 40 13.25 -8.97 -4.25
C LEU A 40 13.26 -9.54 -5.67
N LEU A 41 13.47 -8.71 -6.68
CA LEU A 41 13.59 -9.16 -8.07
C LEU A 41 14.79 -10.11 -8.26
N LYS A 42 15.92 -9.81 -7.64
CA LYS A 42 17.12 -10.65 -7.65
C LYS A 42 16.89 -12.00 -6.96
N LEU A 43 16.07 -12.05 -5.90
CA LEU A 43 15.72 -13.29 -5.19
C LEU A 43 14.70 -14.17 -5.94
N GLY A 44 14.30 -13.84 -7.15
CA GLY A 44 13.40 -14.67 -7.95
C GLY A 44 11.91 -14.34 -7.76
N PHE A 45 11.59 -13.10 -7.39
CA PHE A 45 10.18 -12.68 -7.23
C PHE A 45 9.36 -12.87 -8.50
N LYS A 46 9.95 -12.63 -9.68
CA LYS A 46 9.30 -12.84 -10.97
C LYS A 46 8.98 -14.32 -11.21
N GLU A 47 9.91 -15.19 -10.84
CA GLU A 47 9.78 -16.65 -10.93
C GLU A 47 8.70 -17.16 -9.97
N ALA A 48 8.63 -16.61 -8.76
CA ALA A 48 7.58 -16.93 -7.80
C ALA A 48 6.18 -16.53 -8.33
N LEU A 49 6.05 -15.40 -9.00
CA LEU A 49 4.81 -15.01 -9.67
C LEU A 49 4.44 -15.97 -10.80
N ALA A 50 5.41 -16.47 -11.55
CA ALA A 50 5.17 -17.45 -12.61
C ALA A 50 4.66 -18.78 -12.02
N VAL A 51 5.24 -19.26 -10.91
CA VAL A 51 4.75 -20.42 -10.16
C VAL A 51 3.31 -20.20 -9.67
N ALA A 52 3.00 -19.00 -9.21
CA ALA A 52 1.64 -18.61 -8.79
C ALA A 52 0.65 -18.42 -9.97
N GLY A 53 1.06 -18.70 -11.22
CA GLY A 53 0.20 -18.62 -12.40
C GLY A 53 0.05 -17.21 -12.99
N PHE A 54 0.97 -16.29 -12.69
CA PHE A 54 0.99 -14.95 -13.26
C PHE A 54 2.12 -14.78 -14.28
N ARG A 55 1.84 -14.08 -15.37
CA ARG A 55 2.86 -13.58 -16.29
C ARG A 55 3.26 -12.17 -15.86
N ALA A 56 4.40 -12.04 -15.19
CA ALA A 56 4.91 -10.78 -14.71
C ALA A 56 5.62 -9.99 -15.83
N GLU A 57 5.25 -8.74 -15.98
CA GLU A 57 5.95 -7.74 -16.79
C GLU A 57 6.51 -6.68 -15.84
N VAL A 58 7.84 -6.63 -15.71
CA VAL A 58 8.50 -5.64 -14.85
C VAL A 58 8.57 -4.32 -15.61
N LEU A 59 7.94 -3.30 -15.03
CA LEU A 59 7.94 -1.93 -15.56
C LEU A 59 9.27 -1.23 -15.26
N PRO A 60 9.57 -0.12 -15.94
CA PRO A 60 10.68 0.74 -15.56
C PRO A 60 10.59 1.16 -14.10
N GLU A 61 11.70 1.09 -13.41
CA GLU A 61 11.81 1.43 -12.00
C GLU A 61 11.60 2.93 -11.78
N VAL A 62 10.84 3.27 -10.72
CA VAL A 62 10.72 4.65 -10.25
C VAL A 62 11.80 4.89 -9.20
N LEU A 63 12.78 5.70 -9.58
CA LEU A 63 13.90 6.06 -8.72
C LEU A 63 13.63 7.38 -8.00
N VAL A 64 13.96 7.41 -6.71
CA VAL A 64 13.97 8.63 -5.89
C VAL A 64 15.39 8.91 -5.45
N SER A 65 15.83 10.15 -5.57
CA SER A 65 17.17 10.53 -5.13
C SER A 65 17.31 10.36 -3.61
N ASN A 66 18.19 9.48 -3.16
CA ASN A 66 18.50 9.23 -1.75
C ASN A 66 19.32 10.38 -1.10
N GLY A 67 19.74 11.38 -1.87
CA GLY A 67 20.55 12.52 -1.38
C GLY A 67 19.73 13.68 -0.82
N VAL A 68 18.41 13.56 -0.76
CA VAL A 68 17.52 14.65 -0.29
C VAL A 68 17.60 14.78 1.23
N LYS A 69 18.07 15.95 1.70
CA LYS A 69 18.22 16.24 3.14
C LYS A 69 17.16 17.24 3.62
N GLY A 70 16.70 17.02 4.85
CA GLY A 70 15.70 17.88 5.51
C GLY A 70 14.26 17.49 5.19
N LYS A 71 13.40 17.61 6.20
CA LYS A 71 11.99 17.15 6.16
C LYS A 71 11.20 17.78 5.03
N GLU A 72 11.31 19.08 4.81
CA GLU A 72 10.58 19.81 3.76
C GLU A 72 11.01 19.37 2.35
N ALA A 73 12.32 19.21 2.12
CA ALA A 73 12.82 18.75 0.83
C ALA A 73 12.44 17.30 0.55
N ARG A 74 12.48 16.42 1.56
CA ARG A 74 11.98 15.03 1.45
C ARG A 74 10.50 15.02 1.09
N LEU A 75 9.66 15.80 1.78
CA LEU A 75 8.24 15.87 1.50
C LEU A 75 7.96 16.34 0.07
N ALA A 76 8.67 17.34 -0.41
CA ALA A 76 8.54 17.81 -1.80
C ALA A 76 8.96 16.74 -2.83
N ALA A 77 10.04 16.01 -2.57
CA ALA A 77 10.51 14.93 -3.43
C ALA A 77 9.53 13.75 -3.43
N ILE A 78 9.00 13.37 -2.27
CA ILE A 78 7.99 12.32 -2.13
C ILE A 78 6.73 12.71 -2.89
N SER A 79 6.20 13.93 -2.66
CA SER A 79 5.00 14.41 -3.35
C SER A 79 5.13 14.34 -4.86
N LYS A 80 6.27 14.76 -5.41
CA LYS A 80 6.54 14.65 -6.86
C LYS A 80 6.58 13.20 -7.34
N THR A 81 7.20 12.31 -6.57
CA THR A 81 7.35 10.89 -6.93
C THR A 81 6.01 10.17 -6.89
N VAL A 82 5.22 10.37 -5.85
CA VAL A 82 3.91 9.69 -5.72
C VAL A 82 2.91 10.16 -6.78
N VAL A 83 3.07 11.37 -7.33
CA VAL A 83 2.32 11.81 -8.53
C VAL A 83 2.69 10.95 -9.75
N ALA A 84 3.97 10.70 -9.99
CA ALA A 84 4.40 9.85 -11.10
C ALA A 84 3.91 8.40 -10.91
N VAL A 85 4.06 7.85 -9.70
CA VAL A 85 3.55 6.52 -9.34
C VAL A 85 2.04 6.42 -9.59
N ARG A 86 1.27 7.43 -9.18
CA ARG A 86 -0.17 7.50 -9.42
C ARG A 86 -0.50 7.35 -10.91
N GLU A 87 0.15 8.10 -11.77
CA GLU A 87 -0.14 8.06 -13.22
C GLU A 87 0.22 6.69 -13.83
N ILE A 88 1.33 6.07 -13.40
CA ILE A 88 1.72 4.73 -13.87
C ILE A 88 0.67 3.70 -13.44
N VAL A 89 0.32 3.64 -12.15
CA VAL A 89 -0.65 2.68 -11.62
C VAL A 89 -2.01 2.85 -12.26
N LYS A 90 -2.49 4.10 -12.37
CA LYS A 90 -3.74 4.42 -13.07
C LYS A 90 -3.71 3.93 -14.53
N GLY A 91 -2.63 4.19 -15.25
CA GLY A 91 -2.46 3.78 -16.64
C GLY A 91 -2.50 2.26 -16.81
N GLU A 92 -1.81 1.51 -15.97
CA GLU A 92 -1.79 0.05 -16.04
C GLU A 92 -3.16 -0.58 -15.70
N ILE A 93 -3.83 -0.09 -14.67
CA ILE A 93 -5.17 -0.55 -14.31
C ILE A 93 -6.18 -0.23 -15.43
N SER A 94 -6.07 0.95 -16.05
CA SER A 94 -6.94 1.34 -17.19
C SER A 94 -6.75 0.47 -18.43
N LYS A 95 -5.56 -0.15 -18.60
CA LYS A 95 -5.30 -1.17 -19.61
C LYS A 95 -5.84 -2.56 -19.24
N GLY A 96 -6.54 -2.68 -18.11
CA GLY A 96 -7.08 -3.95 -17.60
C GLY A 96 -6.05 -4.84 -16.92
N ARG A 97 -4.86 -4.34 -16.61
CA ARG A 97 -3.80 -5.09 -15.94
C ARG A 97 -3.97 -5.07 -14.42
N LYS A 98 -3.53 -6.12 -13.77
CA LYS A 98 -3.25 -6.09 -12.33
C LYS A 98 -1.90 -5.40 -12.11
N VAL A 99 -1.80 -4.62 -11.04
CA VAL A 99 -0.55 -3.98 -10.65
C VAL A 99 -0.09 -4.54 -9.32
N LEU A 100 1.20 -4.83 -9.23
CA LEU A 100 1.92 -5.18 -8.03
C LEU A 100 3.07 -4.19 -7.86
N ALA A 101 2.97 -3.30 -6.89
CA ALA A 101 4.04 -2.38 -6.56
C ALA A 101 5.00 -3.05 -5.57
N LEU A 102 6.28 -3.04 -5.91
CA LEU A 102 7.36 -3.42 -5.00
C LEU A 102 8.01 -2.14 -4.51
N GLY A 103 7.97 -1.93 -3.21
CA GLY A 103 8.38 -0.66 -2.65
C GLY A 103 9.56 -0.72 -1.72
N GLY A 104 10.02 0.48 -1.42
CA GLY A 104 10.88 0.85 -0.34
C GLY A 104 10.07 1.20 0.91
N ASP A 105 10.05 2.48 1.32
CA ASP A 105 9.22 2.90 2.45
C ASP A 105 7.73 3.05 2.09
N HIS A 106 6.86 3.01 3.10
CA HIS A 106 5.41 2.96 2.91
C HIS A 106 4.76 4.26 2.38
N ALA A 107 5.50 5.37 2.26
CA ALA A 107 4.99 6.60 1.65
C ALA A 107 4.58 6.40 0.17
N LEU A 108 5.14 5.37 -0.50
CA LEU A 108 4.74 5.01 -1.88
C LEU A 108 3.25 4.67 -2.00
N SER A 109 2.62 4.22 -0.91
CA SER A 109 1.20 3.87 -0.86
C SER A 109 0.29 5.03 -1.29
N ILE A 110 0.70 6.27 -1.04
CA ILE A 110 -0.05 7.47 -1.45
C ILE A 110 -0.26 7.46 -2.97
N GLY A 111 0.81 7.24 -3.74
CA GLY A 111 0.72 7.22 -5.20
C GLY A 111 0.03 5.98 -5.75
N THR A 112 0.33 4.81 -5.19
CA THR A 112 -0.24 3.55 -5.69
C THR A 112 -1.74 3.47 -5.45
N ILE A 113 -2.20 3.86 -4.26
CA ILE A 113 -3.62 3.89 -3.92
C ILE A 113 -4.35 5.00 -4.66
N ALA A 114 -3.75 6.19 -4.80
CA ALA A 114 -4.34 7.28 -5.59
C ALA A 114 -4.58 6.85 -7.05
N GLY A 115 -3.60 6.21 -7.68
CA GLY A 115 -3.75 5.70 -9.04
C GLY A 115 -4.83 4.62 -9.17
N ALA A 116 -4.86 3.70 -8.22
CA ALA A 116 -5.88 2.65 -8.17
C ALA A 116 -7.29 3.22 -7.94
N ALA A 117 -7.44 4.23 -7.07
CA ALA A 117 -8.71 4.88 -6.79
C ALA A 117 -9.24 5.68 -7.98
N GLU A 118 -8.36 6.33 -8.75
CA GLU A 118 -8.77 7.04 -9.97
C GLU A 118 -9.21 6.09 -11.08
N ALA A 119 -8.55 4.93 -11.22
CA ALA A 119 -8.87 3.92 -12.23
C ALA A 119 -10.07 3.04 -11.86
N THR A 120 -10.60 3.15 -10.64
CA THR A 120 -11.63 2.24 -10.11
C THR A 120 -12.78 3.03 -9.49
N ALA A 121 -14.02 2.65 -9.77
CA ALA A 121 -15.19 3.41 -9.29
C ALA A 121 -15.31 3.43 -7.76
N ASP A 122 -15.43 2.28 -7.13
CA ASP A 122 -15.50 2.11 -5.67
C ASP A 122 -14.45 1.10 -5.24
N ILE A 123 -13.29 1.63 -4.87
CA ILE A 123 -12.17 0.81 -4.38
C ILE A 123 -12.28 0.59 -2.87
N GLY A 124 -11.98 -0.63 -2.44
CA GLY A 124 -11.70 -0.95 -1.05
C GLY A 124 -10.19 -1.02 -0.82
N ILE A 125 -9.75 -0.62 0.34
CA ILE A 125 -8.36 -0.73 0.77
C ILE A 125 -8.28 -1.71 1.93
N ILE A 126 -7.35 -2.65 1.81
CA ILE A 126 -6.87 -3.47 2.93
C ILE A 126 -5.45 -3.00 3.23
N TRP A 127 -5.24 -2.53 4.45
CA TRP A 127 -3.95 -2.08 4.95
C TRP A 127 -3.45 -3.07 5.99
N ILE A 128 -2.43 -3.85 5.61
CA ILE A 128 -1.83 -4.90 6.46
C ILE A 128 -0.54 -4.34 7.03
N ASP A 129 -0.55 -4.04 8.32
CA ASP A 129 0.56 -3.36 8.99
C ASP A 129 0.41 -3.46 10.50
N ALA A 130 1.53 -3.39 11.22
CA ALA A 130 1.55 -3.20 12.67
C ALA A 130 1.17 -1.76 13.07
N HIS A 131 1.40 -0.78 12.17
CA HIS A 131 1.14 0.64 12.34
C HIS A 131 -0.09 1.06 11.52
N ALA A 132 -0.68 2.21 11.86
CA ALA A 132 -1.81 2.72 11.10
C ALA A 132 -1.38 3.64 9.94
N ASP A 133 -0.17 4.19 9.98
CA ASP A 133 0.33 5.22 9.05
C ASP A 133 -0.69 6.36 8.84
N ALA A 134 -1.40 6.67 9.92
CA ALA A 134 -2.50 7.61 9.95
C ALA A 134 -2.14 8.94 10.62
N ASN A 135 -0.87 9.14 10.91
CA ASN A 135 -0.36 10.43 11.37
C ASN A 135 -0.47 11.49 10.26
N THR A 136 -0.44 12.72 10.67
CA THR A 136 -0.35 13.89 9.80
C THR A 136 0.94 14.64 10.07
N TRP A 137 1.27 15.64 9.24
CA TRP A 137 2.42 16.50 9.49
C TRP A 137 2.35 17.21 10.85
N LYS A 138 1.15 17.41 11.41
CA LYS A 138 0.93 18.06 12.70
C LYS A 138 1.01 17.10 13.88
N THR A 139 0.75 15.83 13.68
CA THR A 139 0.65 14.82 14.76
C THR A 139 1.88 13.91 14.82
N SER A 140 2.67 13.85 13.75
CA SER A 140 3.87 13.02 13.70
C SER A 140 5.03 13.67 14.44
N ASP A 141 5.57 13.00 15.44
CA ASP A 141 6.76 13.44 16.18
C ASP A 141 8.02 13.41 15.31
N SER A 142 8.17 12.38 14.49
CA SER A 142 9.32 12.22 13.60
C SER A 142 9.24 13.12 12.36
N GLY A 143 8.04 13.41 11.87
CA GLY A 143 7.80 14.05 10.58
C GLY A 143 8.15 13.14 9.40
N ASN A 144 8.26 11.84 9.61
CA ASN A 144 8.52 10.85 8.56
C ASN A 144 7.24 10.56 7.78
N VAL A 145 7.30 10.72 6.46
CA VAL A 145 6.11 10.64 5.59
C VAL A 145 5.59 9.22 5.44
N HIS A 146 6.43 8.20 5.67
CA HIS A 146 5.96 6.81 5.60
C HIS A 146 4.81 6.55 6.57
N GLY A 147 4.80 7.17 7.77
CA GLY A 147 3.72 7.08 8.76
C GLY A 147 2.50 7.98 8.46
N MET A 148 2.38 8.53 7.23
CA MET A 148 1.29 9.41 6.83
C MET A 148 0.52 8.88 5.60
N GLY A 149 0.83 7.67 5.16
CA GLY A 149 0.29 7.11 3.92
C GLY A 149 -1.22 6.96 3.95
N ALA A 150 -1.75 6.35 5.00
CA ALA A 150 -3.17 6.10 5.16
C ALA A 150 -3.96 7.40 5.36
N SER A 151 -3.49 8.32 6.21
CA SER A 151 -4.14 9.61 6.40
C SER A 151 -4.25 10.38 5.08
N ALA A 152 -3.17 10.43 4.29
CA ALA A 152 -3.14 11.14 3.02
C ALA A 152 -4.17 10.58 2.01
N VAL A 153 -4.27 9.26 1.84
CA VAL A 153 -5.22 8.65 0.90
C VAL A 153 -6.68 8.80 1.33
N LEU A 154 -6.92 8.94 2.62
CA LEU A 154 -8.23 9.26 3.19
C LEU A 154 -8.55 10.75 3.11
N GLY A 155 -7.58 11.59 2.80
CA GLY A 155 -7.72 13.04 2.60
C GLY A 155 -7.47 13.87 3.86
N PHE A 156 -6.75 13.32 4.82
CA PHE A 156 -6.30 14.02 6.02
C PHE A 156 -4.82 14.42 5.90
N GLY A 157 -4.43 15.52 6.53
CA GLY A 157 -3.04 15.94 6.65
C GLY A 157 -2.59 17.01 5.67
N ASP A 158 -1.32 16.96 5.30
CA ASP A 158 -0.66 18.00 4.48
C ASP A 158 -1.20 18.02 3.05
N GLU A 159 -1.49 19.23 2.55
CA GLU A 159 -2.06 19.41 1.21
C GLU A 159 -1.15 18.89 0.10
N ARG A 160 0.17 18.93 0.29
CA ARG A 160 1.15 18.41 -0.68
C ARG A 160 1.02 16.90 -0.89
N LEU A 161 0.50 16.17 0.10
CA LEU A 161 0.23 14.73 0.00
C LEU A 161 -1.22 14.46 -0.40
N THR A 162 -2.17 15.15 0.25
CA THR A 162 -3.61 14.92 0.00
C THR A 162 -4.07 15.36 -1.38
N SER A 163 -3.44 16.40 -1.98
CA SER A 163 -3.74 16.85 -3.35
C SER A 163 -3.30 15.84 -4.43
N VAL A 164 -2.39 14.93 -4.11
CA VAL A 164 -2.04 13.82 -4.99
C VAL A 164 -3.25 12.90 -5.18
N VAL A 165 -4.07 12.76 -4.16
CA VAL A 165 -5.23 11.86 -4.14
C VAL A 165 -6.46 12.57 -4.67
N LYS A 166 -6.57 12.71 -6.00
CA LYS A 166 -7.71 13.38 -6.65
C LYS A 166 -9.05 12.75 -6.32
N LYS A 167 -9.06 11.44 -6.09
CA LYS A 167 -10.23 10.69 -5.66
C LYS A 167 -9.95 10.04 -4.32
N LYS A 168 -10.38 10.68 -3.24
CA LYS A 168 -10.21 10.20 -1.87
C LYS A 168 -10.86 8.84 -1.66
N VAL A 169 -10.20 7.98 -0.91
CA VAL A 169 -10.77 6.73 -0.43
C VAL A 169 -11.81 7.02 0.65
N LYS A 170 -12.97 6.39 0.55
CA LYS A 170 -13.99 6.52 1.60
C LYS A 170 -13.57 5.75 2.85
N THR A 171 -13.65 6.34 4.03
CA THR A 171 -13.28 5.69 5.30
C THR A 171 -13.99 4.35 5.53
N LYS A 172 -15.27 4.25 5.13
CA LYS A 172 -16.05 3.01 5.18
C LYS A 172 -15.58 1.89 4.25
N ASN A 173 -14.69 2.20 3.30
CA ASN A 173 -14.09 1.27 2.35
C ASN A 173 -12.61 0.97 2.71
N PHE A 174 -12.18 1.33 3.90
CA PHE A 174 -10.83 1.10 4.40
C PHE A 174 -10.88 0.08 5.55
N LEU A 175 -10.00 -0.90 5.53
CA LEU A 175 -9.86 -1.94 6.54
C LEU A 175 -8.40 -2.08 6.93
N TYR A 176 -8.10 -1.82 8.20
CA TYR A 176 -6.81 -2.16 8.79
C TYR A 176 -6.77 -3.61 9.26
N ILE A 177 -5.63 -4.27 9.09
CA ILE A 177 -5.38 -5.63 9.58
C ILE A 177 -3.99 -5.69 10.22
N GLY A 178 -3.94 -6.16 11.46
CA GLY A 178 -2.69 -6.43 12.16
C GLY A 178 -2.19 -5.30 13.05
N LEU A 179 -3.00 -4.25 13.25
CA LEU A 179 -2.61 -3.11 14.07
C LEU A 179 -2.14 -3.53 15.46
N LYS A 180 -0.99 -3.01 15.89
CA LYS A 180 -0.36 -3.39 17.15
C LYS A 180 0.32 -2.23 17.86
N ASP A 181 0.88 -1.29 17.09
CA ASP A 181 1.66 -0.16 17.60
C ASP A 181 1.13 1.13 16.97
N LEU A 182 0.43 1.96 17.74
CA LEU A 182 -0.26 3.15 17.25
C LEU A 182 -0.04 4.32 18.20
N ASP A 183 0.13 5.50 17.60
CA ASP A 183 0.08 6.77 18.31
C ASP A 183 -1.36 7.14 18.71
N GLN A 184 -1.50 7.96 19.76
CA GLN A 184 -2.83 8.38 20.22
C GLN A 184 -3.62 9.11 19.12
N ALA A 185 -2.96 9.94 18.31
CA ALA A 185 -3.60 10.67 17.21
C ALA A 185 -4.14 9.72 16.12
N GLU A 186 -3.48 8.61 15.87
CA GLU A 186 -3.93 7.56 14.95
C GLU A 186 -5.16 6.85 15.48
N ILE A 187 -5.15 6.50 16.77
CA ILE A 187 -6.31 5.89 17.45
C ILE A 187 -7.51 6.83 17.37
N ASP A 188 -7.31 8.12 17.63
CA ASP A 188 -8.38 9.13 17.60
C ASP A 188 -8.96 9.29 16.20
N LEU A 189 -8.12 9.30 15.16
CA LEU A 189 -8.57 9.36 13.78
C LEU A 189 -9.38 8.10 13.40
N ILE A 190 -8.87 6.90 13.69
CA ILE A 190 -9.56 5.65 13.39
C ILE A 190 -10.94 5.60 14.04
N ARG A 191 -11.04 6.04 15.30
CA ARG A 191 -12.29 6.05 16.06
C ARG A 191 -13.27 7.11 15.56
N SER A 192 -12.82 8.34 15.36
CA SER A 192 -13.68 9.45 14.90
C SER A 192 -14.26 9.20 13.52
N GLU A 193 -13.46 8.65 12.62
CA GLU A 193 -13.84 8.32 11.25
C GLU A 193 -14.50 6.94 11.11
N LYS A 194 -14.60 6.19 12.19
CA LYS A 194 -15.19 4.83 12.25
C LYS A 194 -14.58 3.88 11.21
N ILE A 195 -13.26 3.93 11.08
CA ILE A 195 -12.52 3.06 10.15
C ILE A 195 -12.49 1.66 10.73
N ALA A 196 -12.78 0.66 9.90
CA ALA A 196 -12.73 -0.74 10.31
C ALA A 196 -11.27 -1.15 10.58
N ALA A 197 -11.06 -1.84 11.69
CA ALA A 197 -9.74 -2.33 12.08
C ALA A 197 -9.87 -3.72 12.72
N VAL A 198 -8.94 -4.59 12.39
CA VAL A 198 -8.70 -5.89 13.04
C VAL A 198 -7.29 -5.83 13.60
N THR A 199 -7.17 -5.72 14.91
CA THR A 199 -5.88 -5.64 15.58
C THR A 199 -5.21 -7.01 15.68
N MET A 200 -3.93 -7.04 16.06
CA MET A 200 -3.26 -8.30 16.38
C MET A 200 -3.93 -9.02 17.55
N MET A 201 -4.46 -8.29 18.54
CA MET A 201 -5.20 -8.90 19.65
C MET A 201 -6.49 -9.56 19.18
N ASP A 202 -7.24 -8.88 18.29
CA ASP A 202 -8.45 -9.48 17.70
C ASP A 202 -8.15 -10.79 16.95
N LEU A 203 -7.01 -10.83 16.23
CA LEU A 203 -6.59 -12.04 15.51
C LEU A 203 -6.21 -13.17 16.47
N LEU A 204 -5.56 -12.85 17.58
CA LEU A 204 -5.18 -13.84 18.60
C LEU A 204 -6.41 -14.39 19.36
N GLU A 205 -7.39 -13.53 19.66
CA GLU A 205 -8.58 -13.90 20.42
C GLU A 205 -9.65 -14.59 19.56
N HIS A 206 -9.86 -14.12 18.31
CA HIS A 206 -10.98 -14.53 17.48
C HIS A 206 -10.58 -15.27 16.19
N GLY A 207 -9.29 -15.25 15.85
CA GLY A 207 -8.72 -15.97 14.72
C GLY A 207 -9.20 -15.49 13.34
N PHE A 208 -8.95 -16.31 12.35
CA PHE A 208 -9.27 -16.02 10.94
C PHE A 208 -10.78 -15.86 10.63
N PRO A 209 -11.74 -16.49 11.32
CA PRO A 209 -13.16 -16.26 11.04
C PRO A 209 -13.59 -14.80 11.16
N MET A 210 -13.06 -14.08 12.16
CA MET A 210 -13.32 -12.63 12.30
C MET A 210 -12.75 -11.85 11.11
N LEU A 211 -11.50 -12.12 10.75
CA LEU A 211 -10.86 -11.49 9.60
C LEU A 211 -11.66 -11.71 8.31
N ALA A 212 -12.10 -12.96 8.06
CA ALA A 212 -12.90 -13.29 6.89
C ALA A 212 -14.21 -12.49 6.85
N LYS A 213 -14.87 -12.31 8.00
CA LYS A 213 -16.10 -11.51 8.14
C LYS A 213 -15.87 -10.05 7.73
N GLU A 214 -14.78 -9.42 8.22
CA GLU A 214 -14.47 -8.02 7.92
C GLU A 214 -14.07 -7.84 6.44
N ILE A 215 -13.29 -8.76 5.86
CA ILE A 215 -12.98 -8.74 4.43
C ILE A 215 -14.27 -8.88 3.59
N GLN A 216 -15.17 -9.79 3.94
CA GLN A 216 -16.46 -9.93 3.25
C GLN A 216 -17.33 -8.67 3.38
N ALA A 217 -17.32 -8.01 4.54
CA ALA A 217 -18.02 -6.75 4.75
C ALA A 217 -17.46 -5.63 3.85
N LEU A 218 -16.14 -5.56 3.66
CA LEU A 218 -15.50 -4.65 2.72
C LEU A 218 -15.88 -4.98 1.27
N GLN A 219 -15.86 -6.24 0.87
CA GLN A 219 -16.19 -6.69 -0.49
C GLN A 219 -17.63 -6.40 -0.90
N LYS A 220 -18.57 -6.32 0.07
CA LYS A 220 -19.94 -5.88 -0.18
C LYS A 220 -20.02 -4.39 -0.55
N LYS A 221 -19.07 -3.57 -0.09
CA LYS A 221 -19.01 -2.12 -0.32
C LYS A 221 -18.14 -1.74 -1.53
N ALA A 222 -17.17 -2.58 -1.88
CA ALA A 222 -16.20 -2.29 -2.92
C ALA A 222 -15.95 -3.53 -3.81
N LYS A 223 -16.15 -3.37 -5.12
CA LYS A 223 -15.98 -4.47 -6.10
C LYS A 223 -14.51 -4.77 -6.42
N LYS A 224 -13.62 -3.86 -6.15
CA LYS A 224 -12.18 -3.96 -6.35
C LYS A 224 -11.48 -3.61 -5.05
N VAL A 225 -10.42 -4.34 -4.73
CA VAL A 225 -9.65 -4.14 -3.52
C VAL A 225 -8.19 -3.93 -3.90
N TRP A 226 -7.59 -2.90 -3.30
CA TRP A 226 -6.14 -2.72 -3.25
C TRP A 226 -5.64 -3.22 -1.90
N VAL A 227 -4.59 -4.01 -1.89
CA VAL A 227 -3.92 -4.45 -0.67
C VAL A 227 -2.61 -3.71 -0.56
N SER A 228 -2.42 -2.97 0.52
CA SER A 228 -1.15 -2.38 0.93
C SER A 228 -0.62 -3.22 2.08
N MET A 229 0.63 -3.67 1.99
CA MET A 229 1.22 -4.53 3.01
C MET A 229 2.63 -4.04 3.34
N ASP A 230 2.86 -3.76 4.61
CA ASP A 230 4.18 -3.53 5.18
C ASP A 230 4.79 -4.86 5.68
N MET A 231 6.14 -5.01 5.53
CA MET A 231 6.87 -6.25 5.83
C MET A 231 8.08 -5.96 6.74
#